data_6ca0eb5ac8997d2768459ec43d966cb0
#
_entry.id   6ca0eb5ac8997d2768459ec43d966cb0
#
_cell.length_a   1.000
_cell.length_b   1.000
_cell.length_c   1.000
_cell.angle_alpha   90.00
_cell.angle_beta   90.00
_cell.angle_gamma   90.00
#
_symmetry.space_group_name_H-M   'P 1'
#
loop_
_entity.id
_entity.type
_entity.pdbx_description
1 polymer ?
#
loop_
_entity_poly.entity_id
_entity_poly.type
_entity_poly.pdbx_seq_one_letter_code
_entity_poly.pdbx_strand_id
1 'polypeptide(L)'
;MNTRNLRLVPAPAPMAEASASRAILGIAAHFAKATVRPGADPRFNGEVSLFDPRAAGYQDPILVTANGCAGTKLKIAIATGQHETIGIDMVANTSNRLLAHGAEPLSFHYYHSCGGVDLTTADRLLAGIAEGCRQSGAALAGGRTAELPGVFEDGEYDLSGYCTGAVERMGLLPRFDCTEGDVLLGLAASGPHAHGFGLIRRIVSNEGLGYRDPAPFAAGQSLGQALMQPTRAYARVVGAVLRATPAVKCVMAVTEGGLQGSLARSLPPPLAARIDLASWRLPPLFQWLQRVGELSADDLLNVFNCGLGMVLVIDKLRTVSALKVLRDMGEKPLAIGTLVNRAGGNPVRYSGGFSA
;
A
#
# COMPACT_ATOMS: atom_id res chain seq x y z
N MET A 1 44.55 -21.69 16.17
CA MET A 1 43.08 -21.71 16.34
C MET A 1 42.73 -20.66 17.38
N ASN A 2 42.18 -19.54 16.90
CA ASN A 2 41.93 -18.38 17.76
C ASN A 2 40.46 -18.41 18.19
N THR A 3 40.22 -18.88 19.43
CA THR A 3 38.90 -18.82 20.05
C THR A 3 38.58 -17.37 20.40
N ARG A 4 37.88 -16.67 19.52
CA ARG A 4 37.28 -15.37 19.84
C ARG A 4 36.26 -15.61 20.96
N ASN A 5 36.55 -15.04 22.12
CA ASN A 5 35.59 -14.91 23.23
C ASN A 5 34.33 -14.18 22.70
N LEU A 6 33.31 -14.93 22.38
CA LEU A 6 31.96 -14.42 22.27
C LEU A 6 31.55 -13.86 23.64
N ARG A 7 31.63 -12.56 23.85
CA ARG A 7 30.97 -11.94 24.99
C ARG A 7 29.46 -12.11 24.74
N LEU A 8 28.86 -13.07 25.45
CA LEU A 8 27.41 -13.15 25.56
C LEU A 8 26.91 -11.80 26.13
N VAL A 9 26.18 -11.03 25.35
CA VAL A 9 25.42 -9.90 25.86
C VAL A 9 24.43 -10.51 26.84
N PRO A 10 24.33 -10.05 28.10
CA PRO A 10 23.33 -10.55 29.03
C PRO A 10 21.94 -10.37 28.39
N ALA A 11 21.16 -11.46 28.35
CA ALA A 11 19.76 -11.34 27.96
C ALA A 11 19.08 -10.32 28.89
N PRO A 12 18.26 -9.38 28.35
CA PRO A 12 17.50 -8.45 29.19
C PRO A 12 16.67 -9.27 30.17
N ALA A 13 16.55 -8.76 31.39
CA ALA A 13 15.85 -9.51 32.47
C ALA A 13 14.40 -9.76 32.02
N PRO A 14 13.83 -10.96 32.16
CA PRO A 14 12.48 -11.31 31.71
C PRO A 14 11.36 -10.35 32.16
N MET A 15 11.56 -9.68 33.28
CA MET A 15 10.63 -8.65 33.80
C MET A 15 10.63 -7.34 33.01
N ALA A 16 11.74 -6.95 32.39
CA ALA A 16 11.82 -5.73 31.57
C ALA A 16 11.12 -5.92 30.22
N GLU A 17 11.32 -7.07 29.56
CA GLU A 17 10.59 -7.43 28.33
C GLU A 17 9.08 -7.49 28.53
N ALA A 18 8.64 -8.11 29.64
CA ALA A 18 7.22 -8.16 29.99
C ALA A 18 6.61 -6.77 30.25
N SER A 19 7.40 -5.81 30.75
CA SER A 19 6.94 -4.44 31.00
C SER A 19 6.85 -3.62 29.70
N ALA A 20 7.82 -3.70 28.81
CA ALA A 20 7.82 -3.03 27.52
C ALA A 20 6.70 -3.54 26.61
N SER A 21 6.55 -4.87 26.49
CA SER A 21 5.45 -5.48 25.74
C SER A 21 4.08 -5.06 26.27
N ARG A 22 3.90 -4.96 27.58
CA ARG A 22 2.64 -4.49 28.19
C ARG A 22 2.38 -3.01 27.89
N ALA A 23 3.41 -2.18 27.92
CA ALA A 23 3.29 -0.75 27.57
C ALA A 23 2.84 -0.59 26.11
N ILE A 24 3.45 -1.33 25.18
CA ILE A 24 3.07 -1.30 23.76
C ILE A 24 1.64 -1.79 23.54
N LEU A 25 1.21 -2.86 24.24
CA LEU A 25 -0.18 -3.30 24.19
C LEU A 25 -1.15 -2.20 24.67
N GLY A 26 -0.78 -1.44 25.69
CA GLY A 26 -1.56 -0.29 26.16
C GLY A 26 -1.67 0.81 25.11
N ILE A 27 -0.57 1.14 24.44
CA ILE A 27 -0.52 2.12 23.34
C ILE A 27 -1.39 1.62 22.17
N ALA A 28 -1.22 0.38 21.73
CA ALA A 28 -1.99 -0.20 20.65
C ALA A 28 -3.50 -0.23 20.96
N ALA A 29 -3.87 -0.60 22.18
CA ALA A 29 -5.27 -0.59 22.64
C ALA A 29 -5.88 0.82 22.67
N HIS A 30 -5.07 1.85 22.99
CA HIS A 30 -5.51 3.24 22.90
C HIS A 30 -5.88 3.62 21.47
N PHE A 31 -5.00 3.36 20.52
CA PHE A 31 -5.20 3.69 19.11
C PHE A 31 -6.30 2.83 18.46
N ALA A 32 -6.43 1.57 18.84
CA ALA A 32 -7.46 0.67 18.32
C ALA A 32 -8.88 1.20 18.53
N LYS A 33 -9.14 1.91 19.63
CA LYS A 33 -10.46 2.52 19.93
C LYS A 33 -10.95 3.46 18.84
N ALA A 34 -10.05 4.17 18.16
CA ALA A 34 -10.40 5.11 17.10
C ALA A 34 -10.76 4.42 15.77
N THR A 35 -10.57 3.10 15.68
CA THR A 35 -10.77 2.31 14.46
C THR A 35 -11.91 1.30 14.59
N VAL A 36 -12.64 1.30 15.71
CA VAL A 36 -13.75 0.35 15.95
C VAL A 36 -14.81 0.48 14.87
N ARG A 37 -15.29 -0.67 14.39
CA ARG A 37 -16.35 -0.78 13.40
C ARG A 37 -17.31 -1.93 13.73
N PRO A 38 -18.52 -1.97 13.11
CA PRO A 38 -19.41 -3.12 13.27
C PRO A 38 -18.72 -4.44 12.92
N GLY A 39 -18.94 -5.45 13.74
CA GLY A 39 -18.33 -6.78 13.61
C GLY A 39 -16.98 -6.94 14.28
N ALA A 40 -16.21 -5.88 14.52
CA ALA A 40 -14.95 -5.97 15.25
C ALA A 40 -15.18 -6.14 16.75
N ASP A 41 -14.41 -7.03 17.40
CA ASP A 41 -14.37 -7.11 18.86
C ASP A 41 -13.80 -5.78 19.40
N PRO A 42 -14.50 -5.07 20.29
CA PRO A 42 -14.02 -3.83 20.88
C PRO A 42 -12.85 -4.02 21.85
N ARG A 43 -12.57 -5.27 22.24
CA ARG A 43 -11.46 -5.60 23.14
C ARG A 43 -10.21 -5.86 22.32
N PHE A 44 -9.22 -5.00 22.49
CA PHE A 44 -7.89 -5.24 21.91
C PHE A 44 -7.12 -6.19 22.82
N ASN A 45 -6.92 -7.44 22.38
CA ASN A 45 -6.25 -8.50 23.16
C ASN A 45 -4.82 -8.81 22.67
N GLY A 46 -4.23 -7.98 21.81
CA GLY A 46 -2.91 -8.20 21.23
C GLY A 46 -2.95 -9.16 20.03
N GLU A 47 -2.55 -10.40 20.21
CA GLU A 47 -2.26 -11.33 19.09
C GLU A 47 -3.51 -11.93 18.42
N VAL A 48 -4.62 -12.03 19.14
CA VAL A 48 -5.86 -12.69 18.69
C VAL A 48 -7.01 -11.68 18.66
N SER A 49 -7.79 -11.69 17.60
CA SER A 49 -9.01 -10.90 17.50
C SER A 49 -10.16 -11.70 16.95
N LEU A 50 -11.38 -11.24 17.26
CA LEU A 50 -12.60 -11.77 16.71
C LEU A 50 -13.20 -10.73 15.75
N PHE A 51 -13.78 -11.21 14.66
CA PHE A 51 -14.57 -10.40 13.76
C PHE A 51 -15.83 -11.18 13.36
N ASP A 52 -17.00 -10.58 13.57
CA ASP A 52 -18.27 -11.15 13.15
C ASP A 52 -18.73 -10.49 11.83
N PRO A 53 -18.62 -11.18 10.68
CA PRO A 53 -19.07 -10.65 9.40
C PRO A 53 -20.57 -10.37 9.35
N ARG A 54 -21.39 -11.12 10.10
CA ARG A 54 -22.85 -10.89 10.14
C ARG A 54 -23.21 -9.59 10.85
N ALA A 55 -22.52 -9.29 11.95
CA ALA A 55 -22.68 -8.00 12.63
C ALA A 55 -22.22 -6.82 11.77
N ALA A 56 -21.30 -7.07 10.81
CA ALA A 56 -20.89 -6.11 9.79
C ALA A 56 -21.84 -6.03 8.58
N GLY A 57 -22.93 -6.82 8.55
CA GLY A 57 -23.98 -6.79 7.52
C GLY A 57 -23.80 -7.78 6.37
N TYR A 58 -22.82 -8.66 6.41
CA TYR A 58 -22.60 -9.68 5.38
C TYR A 58 -23.56 -10.87 5.54
N GLN A 59 -23.97 -11.45 4.40
CA GLN A 59 -24.88 -12.62 4.35
C GLN A 59 -24.15 -13.89 3.88
N ASP A 60 -23.39 -13.82 2.76
CA ASP A 60 -22.60 -14.93 2.22
C ASP A 60 -21.18 -14.42 1.85
N PRO A 61 -20.39 -14.00 2.86
CA PRO A 61 -19.07 -13.40 2.61
C PRO A 61 -18.03 -14.42 2.20
N ILE A 62 -17.18 -14.01 1.24
CA ILE A 62 -15.86 -14.61 1.01
C ILE A 62 -14.86 -13.75 1.75
N LEU A 63 -14.04 -14.36 2.60
CA LEU A 63 -12.94 -13.70 3.27
C LEU A 63 -11.74 -13.63 2.35
N VAL A 64 -11.11 -12.45 2.29
CA VAL A 64 -9.89 -12.19 1.53
C VAL A 64 -8.85 -11.66 2.49
N THR A 65 -7.67 -12.26 2.51
CA THR A 65 -6.56 -11.81 3.36
C THR A 65 -5.34 -11.45 2.52
N ALA A 66 -4.76 -10.31 2.79
CA ALA A 66 -3.51 -9.86 2.21
C ALA A 66 -2.48 -9.59 3.30
N ASN A 67 -1.22 -9.89 3.00
CA ASN A 67 -0.10 -9.55 3.85
C ASN A 67 0.90 -8.65 3.11
N GLY A 68 1.78 -8.01 3.84
CA GLY A 68 2.85 -7.19 3.31
C GLY A 68 3.84 -6.77 4.38
N CYS A 69 4.95 -6.22 3.94
CA CYS A 69 5.96 -5.60 4.79
C CYS A 69 6.20 -4.14 4.37
N ALA A 70 6.83 -3.36 5.25
CA ALA A 70 7.13 -1.95 4.97
C ALA A 70 8.12 -1.76 3.81
N GLY A 71 8.89 -2.79 3.48
CA GLY A 71 9.88 -2.76 2.42
C GLY A 71 11.03 -1.79 2.71
N THR A 72 11.82 -1.47 1.67
CA THR A 72 13.05 -0.68 1.86
C THR A 72 12.81 0.82 2.07
N LYS A 73 11.57 1.32 1.97
CA LYS A 73 11.17 2.67 2.40
C LYS A 73 11.43 2.88 3.89
N LEU A 74 11.35 1.79 4.66
CA LEU A 74 11.68 1.74 6.09
C LEU A 74 13.05 2.35 6.43
N LYS A 75 14.08 2.13 5.60
CA LYS A 75 15.40 2.71 5.84
C LYS A 75 15.42 4.24 5.76
N ILE A 76 14.52 4.84 4.96
CA ILE A 76 14.36 6.30 4.93
C ILE A 76 13.61 6.77 6.18
N ALA A 77 12.59 6.03 6.62
CA ALA A 77 11.85 6.33 7.84
C ALA A 77 12.78 6.37 9.07
N ILE A 78 13.65 5.37 9.22
CA ILE A 78 14.65 5.30 10.28
C ILE A 78 15.61 6.49 10.19
N ALA A 79 16.15 6.78 8.99
CA ALA A 79 17.12 7.87 8.80
C ALA A 79 16.52 9.27 9.02
N THR A 80 15.20 9.44 8.86
CA THR A 80 14.50 10.73 8.96
C THR A 80 13.62 10.86 10.20
N GLY A 81 13.42 9.78 10.95
CA GLY A 81 12.52 9.72 12.09
C GLY A 81 11.03 9.84 11.73
N GLN A 82 10.62 9.52 10.49
CA GLN A 82 9.23 9.63 10.01
C GLN A 82 8.49 8.29 10.11
N HIS A 83 8.26 7.81 11.32
CA HIS A 83 7.74 6.47 11.60
C HIS A 83 6.24 6.34 11.34
N GLU A 84 5.44 7.40 11.52
CA GLU A 84 3.99 7.38 11.30
C GLU A 84 3.64 7.04 9.85
N THR A 85 4.40 7.58 8.89
CA THR A 85 4.13 7.35 7.46
C THR A 85 4.28 5.89 7.09
N ILE A 86 5.21 5.16 7.72
CA ILE A 86 5.41 3.72 7.50
C ILE A 86 4.21 2.91 8.01
N GLY A 87 3.63 3.29 9.15
CA GLY A 87 2.39 2.68 9.64
C GLY A 87 1.24 2.83 8.66
N ILE A 88 1.06 4.05 8.10
CA ILE A 88 0.04 4.30 7.06
C ILE A 88 0.33 3.47 5.80
N ASP A 89 1.59 3.46 5.33
CA ASP A 89 2.01 2.67 4.16
C ASP A 89 1.65 1.20 4.28
N MET A 90 1.92 0.63 5.46
CA MET A 90 1.67 -0.78 5.73
C MET A 90 0.20 -1.13 5.57
N VAL A 91 -0.68 -0.35 6.21
CA VAL A 91 -2.13 -0.60 6.16
C VAL A 91 -2.66 -0.34 4.74
N ALA A 92 -2.29 0.79 4.11
CA ALA A 92 -2.76 1.13 2.78
C ALA A 92 -2.31 0.09 1.74
N ASN A 93 -1.03 -0.37 1.81
CA ASN A 93 -0.52 -1.36 0.87
C ASN A 93 -1.27 -2.69 0.95
N THR A 94 -1.57 -3.17 2.16
CA THR A 94 -2.30 -4.43 2.36
C THR A 94 -3.79 -4.29 2.04
N SER A 95 -4.44 -3.23 2.51
CA SER A 95 -5.87 -2.99 2.27
C SER A 95 -6.20 -2.75 0.79
N ASN A 96 -5.34 -2.04 0.06
CA ASN A 96 -5.52 -1.82 -1.37
C ASN A 96 -5.47 -3.12 -2.19
N ARG A 97 -4.73 -4.14 -1.73
CA ARG A 97 -4.68 -5.45 -2.39
C ARG A 97 -6.01 -6.21 -2.30
N LEU A 98 -6.76 -6.03 -1.20
CA LEU A 98 -8.08 -6.65 -1.03
C LEU A 98 -9.09 -6.16 -2.07
N LEU A 99 -8.96 -4.89 -2.49
CA LEU A 99 -9.84 -4.25 -3.46
C LEU A 99 -9.79 -4.93 -4.83
N ALA A 100 -8.68 -5.60 -5.18
CA ALA A 100 -8.56 -6.37 -6.40
C ALA A 100 -9.59 -7.53 -6.47
N HIS A 101 -10.08 -7.97 -5.33
CA HIS A 101 -11.13 -8.99 -5.20
C HIS A 101 -12.50 -8.40 -4.85
N GLY A 102 -12.64 -7.07 -4.86
CA GLY A 102 -13.87 -6.38 -4.45
C GLY A 102 -14.09 -6.38 -2.93
N ALA A 103 -13.12 -6.88 -2.16
CA ALA A 103 -13.26 -7.01 -0.72
C ALA A 103 -13.07 -5.69 0.02
N GLU A 104 -13.96 -5.40 0.95
CA GLU A 104 -13.83 -4.29 1.90
C GLU A 104 -12.88 -4.69 3.03
N PRO A 105 -11.87 -3.86 3.38
CA PRO A 105 -11.01 -4.10 4.53
C PRO A 105 -11.80 -4.10 5.84
N LEU A 106 -11.63 -5.13 6.67
CA LEU A 106 -12.40 -5.31 7.92
C LEU A 106 -11.53 -5.22 9.16
N SER A 107 -10.42 -5.96 9.19
CA SER A 107 -9.51 -6.02 10.33
C SER A 107 -8.06 -6.00 9.90
N PHE A 108 -7.22 -5.38 10.69
CA PHE A 108 -5.80 -5.27 10.46
C PHE A 108 -5.02 -5.73 11.68
N HIS A 109 -3.94 -6.51 11.44
CA HIS A 109 -2.97 -6.94 12.45
C HIS A 109 -1.57 -6.52 12.02
N TYR A 110 -0.76 -6.07 12.98
CA TYR A 110 0.64 -5.76 12.74
C TYR A 110 1.58 -6.77 13.42
N TYR A 111 2.78 -6.89 12.86
CA TYR A 111 3.91 -7.55 13.50
C TYR A 111 5.13 -6.63 13.37
N HIS A 112 5.60 -6.13 14.50
CA HIS A 112 6.75 -5.24 14.62
C HIS A 112 7.91 -6.00 15.25
N SER A 113 9.03 -6.15 14.52
CA SER A 113 10.26 -6.77 15.00
C SER A 113 11.34 -5.71 15.13
N CYS A 114 12.07 -5.67 16.24
CA CYS A 114 13.09 -4.63 16.49
C CYS A 114 14.29 -5.22 17.27
N GLY A 115 15.43 -4.51 17.24
CA GLY A 115 16.61 -4.87 18.04
C GLY A 115 16.39 -4.63 19.53
N GLY A 116 15.79 -3.49 19.86
CA GLY A 116 15.34 -3.09 21.18
C GLY A 116 14.10 -2.23 21.08
N VAL A 117 13.17 -2.33 22.04
CA VAL A 117 11.95 -1.53 22.04
C VAL A 117 12.24 -0.08 22.41
N ASP A 118 11.98 0.84 21.48
CA ASP A 118 11.81 2.26 21.75
C ASP A 118 10.32 2.61 21.75
N LEU A 119 9.80 2.98 22.93
CA LEU A 119 8.37 3.30 23.09
C LEU A 119 7.94 4.52 22.28
N THR A 120 8.83 5.48 22.02
CA THR A 120 8.54 6.65 21.19
C THR A 120 8.34 6.26 19.74
N THR A 121 9.22 5.43 19.18
CA THR A 121 9.09 4.88 17.84
C THR A 121 7.85 4.00 17.73
N ALA A 122 7.59 3.14 18.72
CA ALA A 122 6.41 2.28 18.75
C ALA A 122 5.11 3.08 18.77
N ASP A 123 5.01 4.15 19.57
CA ASP A 123 3.86 5.04 19.62
C ASP A 123 3.57 5.66 18.24
N ARG A 124 4.60 6.19 17.60
CA ARG A 124 4.50 6.81 16.27
C ARG A 124 4.12 5.81 15.18
N LEU A 125 4.69 4.60 15.20
CA LEU A 125 4.30 3.53 14.29
C LEU A 125 2.82 3.15 14.46
N LEU A 126 2.38 2.96 15.70
CA LEU A 126 1.01 2.60 16.03
C LEU A 126 0.01 3.71 15.70
N ALA A 127 0.37 4.97 15.91
CA ALA A 127 -0.42 6.11 15.46
C ALA A 127 -0.62 6.07 13.93
N GLY A 128 0.44 5.80 13.18
CA GLY A 128 0.38 5.66 11.73
C GLY A 128 -0.46 4.47 11.28
N ILE A 129 -0.34 3.32 11.95
CA ILE A 129 -1.16 2.14 11.68
C ILE A 129 -2.65 2.45 11.91
N ALA A 130 -2.99 3.07 13.03
CA ALA A 130 -4.37 3.44 13.35
C ALA A 130 -4.94 4.44 12.32
N GLU A 131 -4.15 5.43 11.90
CA GLU A 131 -4.56 6.36 10.85
C GLU A 131 -4.78 5.65 9.51
N GLY A 132 -3.88 4.73 9.12
CA GLY A 132 -4.05 3.89 7.93
C GLY A 132 -5.33 3.04 8.01
N CYS A 133 -5.62 2.45 9.18
CA CYS A 133 -6.86 1.72 9.44
C CYS A 133 -8.10 2.62 9.28
N ARG A 134 -8.07 3.82 9.84
CA ARG A 134 -9.15 4.80 9.71
C ARG A 134 -9.40 5.20 8.25
N GLN A 135 -8.32 5.43 7.47
CA GLN A 135 -8.42 5.75 6.04
C GLN A 135 -8.97 4.59 5.22
N SER A 136 -8.56 3.36 5.54
CA SER A 136 -8.99 2.14 4.84
C SER A 136 -10.34 1.61 5.32
N GLY A 137 -10.86 2.08 6.46
CA GLY A 137 -12.10 1.58 7.07
C GLY A 137 -11.93 0.24 7.80
N ALA A 138 -10.70 -0.22 8.07
CA ALA A 138 -10.42 -1.42 8.85
C ALA A 138 -10.32 -1.11 10.35
N ALA A 139 -10.65 -2.08 11.20
CA ALA A 139 -10.32 -2.02 12.62
C ALA A 139 -8.86 -2.44 12.86
N LEU A 140 -8.10 -1.72 13.67
CA LEU A 140 -6.87 -2.24 14.25
C LEU A 140 -7.26 -3.29 15.28
N ALA A 141 -7.21 -4.55 14.90
CA ALA A 141 -7.79 -5.64 15.64
C ALA A 141 -6.78 -6.37 16.54
N GLY A 142 -5.50 -6.32 16.19
CA GLY A 142 -4.44 -6.97 16.95
C GLY A 142 -3.04 -6.65 16.44
N GLY A 143 -2.06 -7.18 17.13
CA GLY A 143 -0.66 -7.10 16.73
C GLY A 143 0.30 -7.46 17.84
N ARG A 144 1.56 -7.60 17.46
CA ARG A 144 2.64 -7.97 18.36
C ARG A 144 3.88 -7.14 18.05
N THR A 145 4.63 -6.79 19.10
CA THR A 145 6.02 -6.35 19.01
C THR A 145 6.93 -7.41 19.60
N ALA A 146 7.96 -7.78 18.85
CA ALA A 146 8.98 -8.76 19.27
C ALA A 146 10.37 -8.11 19.26
N GLU A 147 11.06 -8.19 20.39
CA GLU A 147 12.49 -7.86 20.46
C GLU A 147 13.32 -9.04 19.97
N LEU A 148 14.18 -8.78 19.01
CA LEU A 148 15.03 -9.78 18.36
C LEU A 148 16.49 -9.27 18.35
N PRO A 149 17.12 -9.14 19.54
CA PRO A 149 18.51 -8.68 19.64
C PRO A 149 19.45 -9.65 18.93
N GLY A 150 20.38 -9.10 18.14
CA GLY A 150 21.28 -9.89 17.30
C GLY A 150 20.72 -10.24 15.91
N VAL A 151 19.42 -10.06 15.67
CA VAL A 151 18.81 -10.07 14.33
C VAL A 151 18.71 -8.63 13.80
N PHE A 152 18.32 -7.70 14.66
CA PHE A 152 18.28 -6.27 14.40
C PHE A 152 19.24 -5.54 15.34
N GLU A 153 19.83 -4.45 14.87
CA GLU A 153 20.60 -3.52 15.69
C GLU A 153 19.65 -2.57 16.45
N ASP A 154 20.18 -1.85 17.46
CA ASP A 154 19.42 -0.83 18.17
C ASP A 154 18.95 0.26 17.20
N GLY A 155 17.65 0.58 17.26
CA GLY A 155 17.00 1.53 16.35
C GLY A 155 16.60 0.95 14.99
N GLU A 156 16.98 -0.29 14.68
CA GLU A 156 16.52 -1.02 13.52
C GLU A 156 15.25 -1.82 13.84
N TYR A 157 14.35 -1.89 12.86
CA TYR A 157 13.13 -2.67 12.96
C TYR A 157 12.61 -3.10 11.59
N ASP A 158 11.73 -4.09 11.58
CA ASP A 158 10.86 -4.41 10.45
C ASP A 158 9.40 -4.35 10.88
N LEU A 159 8.53 -4.04 9.92
CA LEU A 159 7.10 -3.94 10.12
C LEU A 159 6.36 -4.72 9.04
N SER A 160 5.60 -5.70 9.48
CA SER A 160 4.73 -6.52 8.64
C SER A 160 3.28 -6.38 9.07
N GLY A 161 2.34 -6.58 8.15
CA GLY A 161 0.92 -6.45 8.44
C GLY A 161 0.06 -7.43 7.67
N TYR A 162 -1.11 -7.72 8.23
CA TYR A 162 -2.12 -8.61 7.70
C TYR A 162 -3.45 -7.88 7.71
N CYS A 163 -4.07 -7.75 6.55
CA CYS A 163 -5.41 -7.17 6.43
C CYS A 163 -6.38 -8.24 5.96
N THR A 164 -7.43 -8.47 6.72
CA THR A 164 -8.53 -9.35 6.32
C THR A 164 -9.73 -8.49 5.96
N GLY A 165 -10.31 -8.79 4.81
CA GLY A 165 -11.52 -8.16 4.31
C GLY A 165 -12.56 -9.19 3.91
N ALA A 166 -13.73 -8.73 3.50
CA ALA A 166 -14.78 -9.58 2.97
C ALA A 166 -15.43 -8.94 1.74
N VAL A 167 -15.98 -9.81 0.91
CA VAL A 167 -16.82 -9.47 -0.22
C VAL A 167 -17.98 -10.46 -0.28
N GLU A 168 -19.19 -10.00 -0.57
CA GLU A 168 -20.28 -10.92 -0.88
C GLU A 168 -19.92 -11.77 -2.11
N ARG A 169 -20.23 -13.05 -2.12
CA ARG A 169 -19.87 -14.00 -3.18
C ARG A 169 -20.19 -13.47 -4.58
N MET A 170 -21.33 -12.84 -4.74
CA MET A 170 -21.76 -12.27 -6.02
C MET A 170 -21.03 -10.97 -6.41
N GLY A 171 -20.29 -10.38 -5.48
CA GLY A 171 -19.47 -9.17 -5.70
C GLY A 171 -18.01 -9.45 -5.99
N LEU A 172 -17.60 -10.73 -6.04
CA LEU A 172 -16.19 -11.12 -6.23
C LEU A 172 -15.62 -10.61 -7.57
N LEU A 173 -14.41 -10.05 -7.49
CA LEU A 173 -13.65 -9.59 -8.65
C LEU A 173 -12.38 -10.45 -8.86
N PRO A 174 -11.78 -10.47 -10.08
CA PRO A 174 -12.29 -9.83 -11.30
C PRO A 174 -13.52 -10.57 -11.86
N ARG A 175 -14.39 -9.83 -12.53
CA ARG A 175 -15.55 -10.42 -13.22
C ARG A 175 -15.11 -11.11 -14.51
N PHE A 176 -15.77 -12.19 -14.86
CA PHE A 176 -15.48 -12.95 -16.08
C PHE A 176 -15.99 -12.27 -17.37
N ASP A 177 -16.72 -11.16 -17.25
CA ASP A 177 -17.34 -10.43 -18.33
C ASP A 177 -16.51 -9.21 -18.84
N CYS A 178 -15.23 -9.13 -18.49
CA CYS A 178 -14.31 -8.18 -19.13
C CYS A 178 -14.25 -8.42 -20.61
N THR A 179 -14.39 -7.36 -21.43
CA THR A 179 -14.45 -7.43 -22.89
C THR A 179 -13.61 -6.35 -23.56
N GLU A 180 -13.32 -6.56 -24.83
CA GLU A 180 -12.69 -5.54 -25.67
C GLU A 180 -13.50 -4.25 -25.69
N GLY A 181 -12.82 -3.12 -25.55
CA GLY A 181 -13.39 -1.79 -25.49
C GLY A 181 -13.75 -1.34 -24.06
N ASP A 182 -13.68 -2.18 -23.04
CA ASP A 182 -13.80 -1.74 -21.66
C ASP A 182 -12.73 -0.70 -21.33
N VAL A 183 -13.13 0.35 -20.60
CA VAL A 183 -12.29 1.52 -20.33
C VAL A 183 -11.41 1.30 -19.12
N LEU A 184 -10.16 1.70 -19.22
CA LEU A 184 -9.21 1.72 -18.10
C LEU A 184 -9.20 3.12 -17.47
N LEU A 185 -9.65 3.21 -16.22
CA LEU A 185 -9.60 4.43 -15.42
C LEU A 185 -8.46 4.35 -14.40
N GLY A 186 -7.51 5.28 -14.48
CA GLY A 186 -6.44 5.45 -13.50
C GLY A 186 -6.84 6.39 -12.37
N LEU A 187 -6.53 6.03 -11.13
CA LEU A 187 -6.63 6.90 -9.96
C LEU A 187 -5.23 7.31 -9.52
N ALA A 188 -5.08 8.61 -9.23
CA ALA A 188 -3.79 9.20 -8.90
C ALA A 188 -3.16 8.58 -7.64
N ALA A 189 -1.85 8.37 -7.70
CA ALA A 189 -1.01 8.02 -6.54
C ALA A 189 -0.59 9.29 -5.77
N SER A 190 -0.25 9.13 -4.49
CA SER A 190 0.34 10.18 -3.65
C SER A 190 1.86 10.33 -3.83
N GLY A 191 2.48 9.41 -4.55
CA GLY A 191 3.92 9.30 -4.76
C GLY A 191 4.27 7.89 -5.22
N PRO A 192 5.49 7.39 -4.95
CA PRO A 192 5.90 6.03 -5.33
C PRO A 192 5.23 4.94 -4.48
N HIS A 193 4.42 5.33 -3.51
CA HIS A 193 3.83 4.47 -2.49
C HIS A 193 4.91 3.77 -1.66
N ALA A 194 4.86 2.42 -1.56
CA ALA A 194 5.85 1.63 -0.82
C ALA A 194 6.77 0.81 -1.76
N HIS A 195 6.77 1.09 -3.08
CA HIS A 195 7.46 0.28 -4.06
C HIS A 195 8.59 1.04 -4.78
N GLY A 196 9.61 0.30 -5.25
CA GLY A 196 10.74 0.87 -5.99
C GLY A 196 11.79 1.58 -5.13
N PHE A 197 11.68 1.56 -3.81
CA PHE A 197 12.59 2.29 -2.90
C PHE A 197 14.03 1.76 -2.90
N GLY A 198 14.26 0.53 -3.30
CA GLY A 198 15.63 0.03 -3.53
C GLY A 198 16.35 0.84 -4.62
N LEU A 199 15.66 1.08 -5.74
CA LEU A 199 16.20 1.90 -6.84
C LEU A 199 16.28 3.38 -6.45
N ILE A 200 15.24 3.95 -5.83
CA ILE A 200 15.23 5.34 -5.36
C ILE A 200 16.46 5.61 -4.46
N ARG A 201 16.68 4.76 -3.45
CA ARG A 201 17.80 4.92 -2.50
C ARG A 201 19.16 4.83 -3.21
N ARG A 202 19.31 3.95 -4.20
CA ARG A 202 20.52 3.86 -5.00
C ARG A 202 20.75 5.12 -5.83
N ILE A 203 19.71 5.66 -6.48
CA ILE A 203 19.81 6.93 -7.24
C ILE A 203 20.16 8.07 -6.30
N VAL A 204 19.50 8.23 -5.17
CA VAL A 204 19.80 9.26 -4.15
C VAL A 204 21.26 9.18 -3.71
N SER A 205 21.77 7.97 -3.45
CA SER A 205 23.16 7.76 -3.06
C SER A 205 24.14 8.13 -4.18
N ASN A 206 23.84 7.79 -5.42
CA ASN A 206 24.68 8.10 -6.59
C ASN A 206 24.77 9.61 -6.84
N GLU A 207 23.66 10.34 -6.60
CA GLU A 207 23.62 11.81 -6.70
C GLU A 207 24.31 12.51 -5.51
N GLY A 208 24.79 11.78 -4.52
CA GLY A 208 25.42 12.33 -3.32
C GLY A 208 24.44 13.12 -2.43
N LEU A 209 23.12 12.88 -2.55
CA LEU A 209 22.12 13.60 -1.80
C LEU A 209 21.83 12.95 -0.44
N GLY A 210 21.67 13.81 0.59
CA GLY A 210 21.16 13.42 1.90
C GLY A 210 19.66 13.62 2.03
N TYR A 211 19.00 12.89 2.92
CA TYR A 211 17.53 13.04 3.12
C TYR A 211 17.12 14.37 3.75
N ARG A 212 18.07 15.16 4.27
CA ARG A 212 17.82 16.52 4.77
C ARG A 212 17.99 17.60 3.69
N ASP A 213 18.56 17.25 2.55
CA ASP A 213 18.75 18.18 1.45
C ASP A 213 17.41 18.56 0.81
N PRO A 214 17.31 19.73 0.17
CA PRO A 214 16.10 20.11 -0.58
C PRO A 214 15.76 19.09 -1.65
N ALA A 215 14.47 18.73 -1.76
CA ALA A 215 14.00 17.80 -2.80
C ALA A 215 14.06 18.48 -4.18
N PRO A 216 14.79 17.94 -5.18
CA PRO A 216 14.89 18.55 -6.50
C PRO A 216 13.57 18.63 -7.28
N PHE A 217 12.56 17.87 -6.84
CA PHE A 217 11.26 17.72 -7.50
C PHE A 217 10.09 18.24 -6.65
N ALA A 218 10.35 18.74 -5.43
CA ALA A 218 9.31 19.24 -4.52
C ALA A 218 9.82 20.46 -3.74
N ALA A 219 9.53 21.65 -4.27
CA ALA A 219 9.95 22.90 -3.64
C ALA A 219 9.45 23.03 -2.19
N GLY A 220 10.31 23.50 -1.30
CA GLY A 220 9.98 23.72 0.11
C GLY A 220 9.95 22.47 0.99
N GLN A 221 10.29 21.28 0.45
CA GLN A 221 10.39 20.04 1.20
C GLN A 221 11.82 19.52 1.20
N SER A 222 12.22 18.82 2.27
CA SER A 222 13.43 18.01 2.22
C SER A 222 13.17 16.74 1.38
N LEU A 223 14.26 16.15 0.87
CA LEU A 223 14.19 14.91 0.10
C LEU A 223 13.48 13.79 0.89
N GLY A 224 13.79 13.67 2.19
CA GLY A 224 13.12 12.72 3.07
C GLY A 224 11.62 12.96 3.17
N GLN A 225 11.18 14.21 3.40
CA GLN A 225 9.76 14.56 3.46
C GLN A 225 9.02 14.23 2.16
N ALA A 226 9.62 14.57 1.02
CA ALA A 226 9.03 14.31 -0.29
C ALA A 226 8.93 12.82 -0.62
N LEU A 227 9.96 12.02 -0.26
CA LEU A 227 9.96 10.56 -0.47
C LEU A 227 9.08 9.80 0.53
N MET A 228 8.86 10.35 1.72
CA MET A 228 8.07 9.71 2.77
C MET A 228 6.56 9.99 2.66
N GLN A 229 6.08 10.58 1.56
CA GLN A 229 4.62 10.69 1.34
C GLN A 229 3.96 9.30 1.49
N PRO A 230 2.93 9.18 2.36
CA PRO A 230 2.32 7.87 2.63
C PRO A 230 1.55 7.35 1.42
N THR A 231 1.48 6.04 1.32
CA THR A 231 0.64 5.33 0.34
C THR A 231 -0.82 5.71 0.51
N ARG A 232 -1.46 6.02 -0.59
CA ARG A 232 -2.87 6.37 -0.60
C ARG A 232 -3.75 5.14 -0.38
N ALA A 233 -4.71 5.23 0.54
CA ALA A 233 -5.76 4.24 0.73
C ALA A 233 -6.92 4.51 -0.24
N TYR A 234 -7.31 3.50 -1.04
CA TYR A 234 -8.38 3.61 -2.04
C TYR A 234 -9.69 2.96 -1.61
N ALA A 235 -9.73 2.31 -0.44
CA ALA A 235 -10.87 1.49 -0.01
C ALA A 235 -12.20 2.26 -0.02
N ARG A 236 -12.21 3.50 0.45
CA ARG A 236 -13.43 4.33 0.49
C ARG A 236 -13.96 4.65 -0.90
N VAL A 237 -13.07 5.05 -1.81
CA VAL A 237 -13.41 5.45 -3.18
C VAL A 237 -13.83 4.24 -4.01
N VAL A 238 -13.03 3.18 -3.99
CA VAL A 238 -13.34 1.94 -4.71
C VAL A 238 -14.62 1.30 -4.15
N GLY A 239 -14.76 1.22 -2.83
CA GLY A 239 -15.98 0.73 -2.19
C GLY A 239 -17.24 1.53 -2.58
N ALA A 240 -17.12 2.87 -2.69
CA ALA A 240 -18.24 3.71 -3.13
C ALA A 240 -18.68 3.38 -4.56
N VAL A 241 -17.74 3.25 -5.50
CA VAL A 241 -18.11 2.94 -6.89
C VAL A 241 -18.62 1.52 -7.05
N LEU A 242 -18.08 0.55 -6.32
CA LEU A 242 -18.55 -0.85 -6.33
C LEU A 242 -20.00 -0.96 -5.83
N ARG A 243 -20.37 -0.21 -4.80
CA ARG A 243 -21.74 -0.19 -4.26
C ARG A 243 -22.73 0.57 -5.13
N ALA A 244 -22.27 1.63 -5.78
CA ALA A 244 -23.16 2.52 -6.53
C ALA A 244 -23.51 2.03 -7.94
N THR A 245 -22.65 1.22 -8.56
CA THR A 245 -22.82 0.77 -9.95
C THR A 245 -22.12 -0.56 -10.23
N PRO A 246 -22.73 -1.45 -11.01
CA PRO A 246 -22.08 -2.68 -11.47
C PRO A 246 -21.10 -2.43 -12.64
N ALA A 247 -20.65 -1.20 -12.85
CA ALA A 247 -19.76 -0.83 -13.96
C ALA A 247 -18.34 -1.37 -13.80
N VAL A 248 -17.87 -1.57 -12.56
CA VAL A 248 -16.50 -2.04 -12.30
C VAL A 248 -16.41 -3.54 -12.53
N LYS A 249 -15.53 -3.97 -13.42
CA LYS A 249 -15.29 -5.38 -13.75
C LYS A 249 -13.99 -5.91 -13.17
N CYS A 250 -12.99 -5.05 -12.98
CA CYS A 250 -11.71 -5.41 -12.37
C CYS A 250 -11.12 -4.20 -11.65
N VAL A 251 -10.41 -4.45 -10.56
CA VAL A 251 -9.65 -3.46 -9.78
C VAL A 251 -8.20 -3.93 -9.69
N MET A 252 -7.25 -3.07 -10.01
CA MET A 252 -5.82 -3.39 -10.05
C MET A 252 -5.05 -2.39 -9.19
N ALA A 253 -4.57 -2.83 -8.04
CA ALA A 253 -3.62 -2.04 -7.25
C ALA A 253 -2.24 -2.08 -7.92
N VAL A 254 -1.63 -0.91 -8.11
CA VAL A 254 -0.27 -0.84 -8.67
C VAL A 254 0.74 -1.06 -7.54
N THR A 255 1.44 -2.17 -7.62
CA THR A 255 2.33 -2.71 -6.59
C THR A 255 3.68 -3.14 -7.21
N GLU A 256 4.29 -4.22 -6.69
CA GLU A 256 5.56 -4.75 -7.21
C GLU A 256 5.50 -5.05 -8.72
N GLY A 257 6.55 -4.69 -9.43
CA GLY A 257 6.62 -4.78 -10.89
C GLY A 257 5.98 -3.58 -11.59
N GLY A 258 5.70 -2.51 -10.83
CA GLY A 258 5.22 -1.23 -11.35
C GLY A 258 3.85 -1.32 -12.04
N LEU A 259 3.56 -0.35 -12.87
CA LEU A 259 2.32 -0.31 -13.65
C LEU A 259 2.22 -1.51 -14.60
N GLN A 260 3.32 -1.83 -15.30
CA GLN A 260 3.41 -2.94 -16.24
C GLN A 260 3.05 -4.28 -15.59
N GLY A 261 3.78 -4.66 -14.52
CA GLY A 261 3.60 -5.96 -13.87
C GLY A 261 2.24 -6.09 -13.20
N SER A 262 1.72 -5.01 -12.61
CA SER A 262 0.43 -5.02 -11.94
C SER A 262 -0.73 -5.25 -12.90
N LEU A 263 -0.73 -4.57 -14.05
CA LEU A 263 -1.74 -4.78 -15.09
C LEU A 263 -1.63 -6.19 -15.70
N ALA A 264 -0.40 -6.62 -16.01
CA ALA A 264 -0.17 -7.93 -16.63
C ALA A 264 -0.69 -9.11 -15.80
N ARG A 265 -0.57 -9.03 -14.46
CA ARG A 265 -1.03 -10.09 -13.54
C ARG A 265 -2.54 -10.13 -13.36
N SER A 266 -3.22 -9.01 -13.55
CA SER A 266 -4.65 -8.87 -13.19
C SER A 266 -5.59 -9.06 -14.37
N LEU A 267 -5.08 -8.99 -15.61
CA LEU A 267 -5.92 -9.11 -16.80
C LEU A 267 -6.17 -10.57 -17.19
N PRO A 268 -7.40 -10.91 -17.61
CA PRO A 268 -7.70 -12.25 -18.12
C PRO A 268 -6.92 -12.54 -19.41
N PRO A 269 -6.50 -13.80 -19.63
CA PRO A 269 -5.57 -14.18 -20.72
C PRO A 269 -5.94 -13.73 -22.14
N PRO A 270 -7.21 -13.68 -22.58
CA PRO A 270 -7.54 -13.26 -23.93
C PRO A 270 -7.45 -11.75 -24.15
N LEU A 271 -7.28 -10.96 -23.08
CA LEU A 271 -7.28 -9.50 -23.13
C LEU A 271 -5.89 -8.92 -22.85
N ALA A 272 -5.68 -7.73 -23.37
CA ALA A 272 -4.52 -6.88 -23.10
C ALA A 272 -4.99 -5.45 -22.79
N ALA A 273 -4.23 -4.73 -21.96
CA ALA A 273 -4.38 -3.30 -21.77
C ALA A 273 -3.65 -2.55 -22.88
N ARG A 274 -4.33 -1.64 -23.58
CA ARG A 274 -3.72 -0.65 -24.44
C ARG A 274 -3.76 0.69 -23.71
N ILE A 275 -2.60 1.16 -23.29
CA ILE A 275 -2.41 2.36 -22.45
C ILE A 275 -1.83 3.48 -23.31
N ASP A 276 -2.42 4.67 -23.22
CA ASP A 276 -1.87 5.89 -23.79
C ASP A 276 -1.11 6.69 -22.73
N LEU A 277 0.22 6.71 -22.84
CA LEU A 277 1.10 7.42 -21.91
C LEU A 277 0.93 8.93 -21.96
N ALA A 278 0.37 9.48 -23.02
CA ALA A 278 0.07 10.91 -23.13
C ALA A 278 -1.18 11.34 -22.35
N SER A 279 -1.98 10.36 -21.85
CA SER A 279 -3.24 10.64 -21.14
C SER A 279 -3.07 11.22 -19.74
N TRP A 280 -1.86 11.19 -19.18
CA TRP A 280 -1.52 11.87 -17.92
C TRP A 280 -0.09 12.42 -17.93
N ARG A 281 0.13 13.43 -17.11
CA ARG A 281 1.47 13.99 -16.91
C ARG A 281 2.24 13.13 -15.93
N LEU A 282 3.49 12.77 -16.27
CA LEU A 282 4.38 12.08 -15.35
C LEU A 282 4.69 12.98 -14.14
N PRO A 283 4.45 12.55 -12.89
CA PRO A 283 4.72 13.40 -11.73
C PRO A 283 6.20 13.79 -11.59
N PRO A 284 6.51 14.98 -11.01
CA PRO A 284 7.87 15.52 -10.94
C PRO A 284 8.92 14.58 -10.34
N LEU A 285 8.55 13.79 -9.33
CA LEU A 285 9.45 12.78 -8.76
C LEU A 285 9.93 11.78 -9.83
N PHE A 286 9.01 11.25 -10.64
CA PHE A 286 9.37 10.24 -11.65
C PHE A 286 10.11 10.86 -12.82
N GLN A 287 9.84 12.13 -13.17
CA GLN A 287 10.64 12.87 -14.13
C GLN A 287 12.07 13.06 -13.64
N TRP A 288 12.25 13.39 -12.35
CA TRP A 288 13.57 13.50 -11.74
C TRP A 288 14.29 12.15 -11.72
N LEU A 289 13.63 11.07 -11.27
CA LEU A 289 14.22 9.72 -11.27
C LEU A 289 14.62 9.27 -12.68
N GLN A 290 13.79 9.56 -13.68
CA GLN A 290 14.09 9.24 -15.08
C GLN A 290 15.36 9.93 -15.55
N ARG A 291 15.47 11.22 -15.29
CA ARG A 291 16.60 12.02 -15.74
C ARG A 291 17.93 11.66 -15.07
N VAL A 292 17.94 11.61 -13.72
CA VAL A 292 19.20 11.38 -12.98
C VAL A 292 19.56 9.90 -12.86
N GLY A 293 18.58 9.01 -12.94
CA GLY A 293 18.80 7.57 -12.96
C GLY A 293 19.01 7.01 -14.37
N GLU A 294 18.96 7.86 -15.40
CA GLU A 294 19.07 7.48 -16.83
C GLU A 294 18.10 6.34 -17.19
N LEU A 295 16.87 6.39 -16.63
CA LEU A 295 15.88 5.33 -16.79
C LEU A 295 15.11 5.51 -18.09
N SER A 296 14.94 4.42 -18.84
CA SER A 296 14.00 4.37 -19.95
C SER A 296 12.54 4.43 -19.45
N ALA A 297 11.60 4.69 -20.34
CA ALA A 297 10.17 4.62 -20.01
C ALA A 297 9.77 3.22 -19.52
N ASP A 298 10.35 2.18 -20.12
CA ASP A 298 10.11 0.79 -19.73
C ASP A 298 10.63 0.48 -18.32
N ASP A 299 11.81 1.01 -17.95
CA ASP A 299 12.34 0.88 -16.59
C ASP A 299 11.40 1.50 -15.56
N LEU A 300 10.89 2.72 -15.86
CA LEU A 300 9.92 3.39 -14.97
C LEU A 300 8.64 2.56 -14.82
N LEU A 301 8.08 2.07 -15.92
CA LEU A 301 6.82 1.31 -15.95
C LEU A 301 6.94 -0.05 -15.27
N ASN A 302 8.12 -0.66 -15.29
CA ASN A 302 8.40 -1.95 -14.64
C ASN A 302 8.70 -1.82 -13.13
N VAL A 303 9.10 -0.64 -12.65
CA VAL A 303 9.48 -0.44 -11.24
C VAL A 303 8.45 0.39 -10.48
N PHE A 304 7.89 1.41 -11.13
CA PHE A 304 7.08 2.43 -10.47
C PHE A 304 5.63 2.45 -10.94
N ASN A 305 4.79 3.09 -10.14
CA ASN A 305 3.40 3.36 -10.48
C ASN A 305 3.22 4.53 -11.48
N CYS A 306 4.25 5.28 -11.76
CA CYS A 306 4.28 6.45 -12.66
C CYS A 306 3.14 7.46 -12.40
N GLY A 307 2.68 7.57 -11.15
CA GLY A 307 1.60 8.47 -10.73
C GLY A 307 0.21 7.84 -10.66
N LEU A 308 0.06 6.57 -10.97
CA LEU A 308 -1.21 5.84 -10.92
C LEU A 308 -1.14 4.74 -9.85
N GLY A 309 -1.90 4.89 -8.76
CA GLY A 309 -1.85 3.91 -7.67
C GLY A 309 -2.92 2.82 -7.75
N MET A 310 -3.96 3.06 -8.54
CA MET A 310 -5.06 2.11 -8.77
C MET A 310 -5.57 2.25 -10.20
N VAL A 311 -5.90 1.13 -10.85
CA VAL A 311 -6.53 1.12 -12.17
C VAL A 311 -7.82 0.30 -12.09
N LEU A 312 -8.90 0.84 -12.64
CA LEU A 312 -10.21 0.19 -12.69
C LEU A 312 -10.54 -0.18 -14.14
N VAL A 313 -11.00 -1.40 -14.38
CA VAL A 313 -11.65 -1.78 -15.65
C VAL A 313 -13.13 -1.49 -15.55
N ILE A 314 -13.61 -0.63 -16.39
CA ILE A 314 -14.99 -0.16 -16.38
C ILE A 314 -15.70 -0.60 -17.64
N ASP A 315 -16.90 -1.15 -17.49
CA ASP A 315 -17.82 -1.45 -18.60
C ASP A 315 -17.97 -0.22 -19.52
N LYS A 316 -17.69 -0.39 -20.80
CA LYS A 316 -17.72 0.70 -21.80
C LYS A 316 -19.06 1.41 -21.87
N LEU A 317 -20.18 0.72 -21.60
CA LEU A 317 -21.52 1.29 -21.65
C LEU A 317 -21.91 2.03 -20.36
N ARG A 318 -21.17 1.80 -19.28
CA ARG A 318 -21.44 2.35 -17.94
C ARG A 318 -20.36 3.31 -17.43
N THR A 319 -19.44 3.72 -18.31
CA THR A 319 -18.31 4.59 -17.95
C THR A 319 -18.77 5.91 -17.32
N VAL A 320 -19.83 6.50 -17.84
CA VAL A 320 -20.38 7.79 -17.33
C VAL A 320 -20.85 7.66 -15.88
N SER A 321 -21.51 6.57 -15.52
CA SER A 321 -21.99 6.35 -14.15
C SER A 321 -20.83 6.17 -13.17
N ALA A 322 -19.80 5.40 -13.54
CA ALA A 322 -18.60 5.24 -12.72
C ALA A 322 -17.84 6.56 -12.55
N LEU A 323 -17.65 7.31 -13.62
CA LEU A 323 -16.99 8.63 -13.58
C LEU A 323 -17.74 9.62 -12.67
N LYS A 324 -19.08 9.61 -12.71
CA LYS A 324 -19.89 10.45 -11.83
C LYS A 324 -19.60 10.14 -10.36
N VAL A 325 -19.71 8.87 -9.97
CA VAL A 325 -19.46 8.46 -8.56
C VAL A 325 -18.05 8.82 -8.13
N LEU A 326 -17.05 8.54 -8.95
CA LEU A 326 -15.65 8.87 -8.62
C LEU A 326 -15.47 10.38 -8.41
N ARG A 327 -16.06 11.22 -9.28
CA ARG A 327 -15.99 12.69 -9.16
C ARG A 327 -16.76 13.20 -7.93
N ASP A 328 -17.90 12.62 -7.61
CA ASP A 328 -18.69 12.95 -6.42
C ASP A 328 -17.89 12.62 -5.13
N MET A 329 -16.98 11.64 -5.20
CA MET A 329 -16.02 11.32 -4.14
C MET A 329 -14.75 12.22 -4.14
N GLY A 330 -14.69 13.23 -5.01
CA GLY A 330 -13.56 14.16 -5.12
C GLY A 330 -12.41 13.65 -5.97
N GLU A 331 -12.60 12.54 -6.70
CA GLU A 331 -11.56 12.00 -7.58
C GLU A 331 -11.48 12.75 -8.91
N LYS A 332 -10.28 12.68 -9.49
CA LYS A 332 -10.01 13.07 -10.87
C LYS A 332 -9.58 11.85 -11.68
N PRO A 333 -10.51 10.91 -11.97
CA PRO A 333 -10.15 9.70 -12.69
C PRO A 333 -9.68 10.05 -14.11
N LEU A 334 -8.63 9.35 -14.53
CA LEU A 334 -8.01 9.53 -15.85
C LEU A 334 -8.39 8.34 -16.74
N ALA A 335 -8.94 8.59 -17.92
CA ALA A 335 -9.13 7.56 -18.93
C ALA A 335 -7.77 7.29 -19.59
N ILE A 336 -7.09 6.24 -19.15
CA ILE A 336 -5.70 5.94 -19.54
C ILE A 336 -5.60 4.96 -20.70
N GLY A 337 -6.71 4.35 -21.13
CA GLY A 337 -6.71 3.37 -22.20
C GLY A 337 -7.94 2.50 -22.23
N THR A 338 -7.84 1.39 -22.95
CA THR A 338 -8.92 0.40 -23.13
C THR A 338 -8.39 -1.02 -23.13
N LEU A 339 -9.27 -1.98 -22.86
CA LEU A 339 -8.97 -3.38 -23.12
C LEU A 339 -9.06 -3.67 -24.63
N VAL A 340 -8.17 -4.49 -25.12
CA VAL A 340 -8.11 -4.98 -26.50
C VAL A 340 -7.89 -6.49 -26.52
N ASN A 341 -8.18 -7.13 -27.65
CA ASN A 341 -7.81 -8.53 -27.83
C ASN A 341 -6.28 -8.69 -27.78
N ARG A 342 -5.80 -9.64 -27.00
CA ARG A 342 -4.37 -9.87 -26.81
C ARG A 342 -3.70 -10.43 -28.06
N ALA A 343 -4.38 -11.27 -28.83
CA ALA A 343 -3.88 -11.87 -30.08
C ALA A 343 -2.46 -12.49 -29.94
N GLY A 344 -2.19 -13.14 -28.79
CA GLY A 344 -0.89 -13.78 -28.51
C GLY A 344 0.25 -12.84 -28.10
N GLY A 345 0.04 -11.50 -28.12
CA GLY A 345 1.06 -10.49 -27.77
C GLY A 345 1.20 -10.22 -26.26
N ASN A 346 1.90 -9.13 -25.93
CA ASN A 346 2.07 -8.68 -24.56
C ASN A 346 0.74 -8.32 -23.90
N PRO A 347 0.56 -8.61 -22.61
CA PRO A 347 -0.65 -8.28 -21.86
C PRO A 347 -0.85 -6.78 -21.63
N VAL A 348 0.21 -5.98 -21.78
CA VAL A 348 0.16 -4.51 -21.70
C VAL A 348 0.90 -3.94 -22.90
N ARG A 349 0.28 -3.00 -23.58
CA ARG A 349 0.83 -2.30 -24.75
C ARG A 349 0.72 -0.80 -24.51
N TYR A 350 1.80 -0.10 -24.75
CA TYR A 350 1.86 1.36 -24.58
C TYR A 350 1.85 2.06 -25.95
N SER A 351 1.23 3.23 -25.99
CA SER A 351 1.28 4.17 -27.11
C SER A 351 1.57 5.58 -26.59
N GLY A 352 2.09 6.46 -27.47
CA GLY A 352 2.52 7.79 -27.07
C GLY A 352 3.77 7.78 -26.21
N GLY A 353 4.00 8.91 -25.53
CA GLY A 353 5.06 9.10 -24.55
C GLY A 353 4.53 9.96 -23.41
N PHE A 354 5.17 9.92 -22.25
CA PHE A 354 4.80 10.78 -21.14
C PHE A 354 4.89 12.25 -21.54
N SER A 355 3.84 13.02 -21.23
CA SER A 355 3.85 14.48 -21.36
C SER A 355 4.83 15.06 -20.32
N ALA A 356 5.69 15.98 -20.75
CA ALA A 356 6.64 16.68 -19.89
C ALA A 356 5.94 17.62 -18.89
#